data_7c4c46646577a5d5366d4e7caf436a09
#
_entry.id   7c4c46646577a5d5366d4e7caf436a09
#
_cell.length_a   1.000
_cell.length_b   1.000
_cell.length_c   1.000
_cell.angle_alpha   90.00
_cell.angle_beta   90.00
_cell.angle_gamma   90.00
#
_symmetry.space_group_name_H-M   'P 1'
#
loop_
_entity.id
_entity.type
_entity.pdbx_description
1 polymer ?
#
loop_
_entity_poly.entity_id
_entity_poly.type
_entity_poly.pdbx_seq_one_letter_code
_entity_poly.pdbx_strand_id
1 'polypeptide(L)'
;MNRRSFLLIATSLVLFVFFSSAEVTAAPYYEGKTMRIIVGFTPGGGYDRMARLLGKYLPKYIPGNPTIIIENMGGASSIIAANHIYNAAKPDGLTIGTLNRAIPFAQLIKLEGVKFDVTKYAWVGSAAVEGSVFTIRAELPYKTVDDLRKAKEPLAMGSSGAGTSDYQFALINKEFLGLNLKMITYPSSAECMLAVERKEVDGRAGSFSSLKPFIDRGVVRPILRGRVSEKGMENLPLNEDLTTDPMGKTIMAMFSSGDLIGRPYVAPPGTPEDVMKILREGFAKAAKDPELMDESKKVMMEVDYTPADECLKIVTYVLSQPEEIVKEFAKFVKF
;
A
#
# COMPACT_ATOMS: atom_id res chain seq x y z
N MET A 1 -61.47 -11.09 -85.29
CA MET A 1 -60.31 -11.96 -85.00
C MET A 1 -59.49 -11.37 -83.93
N ASN A 2 -59.69 -11.78 -82.66
CA ASN A 2 -59.18 -11.11 -81.49
C ASN A 2 -58.08 -11.94 -80.82
N ARG A 3 -56.92 -11.35 -80.69
CA ARG A 3 -55.85 -11.88 -79.85
C ARG A 3 -55.95 -11.25 -78.46
N ARG A 4 -56.27 -12.04 -77.47
CA ARG A 4 -56.21 -11.62 -76.09
C ARG A 4 -54.82 -11.97 -75.52
N SER A 5 -54.09 -10.97 -75.19
CA SER A 5 -52.82 -11.08 -74.47
C SER A 5 -53.06 -11.33 -72.97
N PHE A 6 -52.57 -12.43 -72.47
CA PHE A 6 -52.54 -12.73 -71.06
C PHE A 6 -51.27 -12.03 -70.42
N LEU A 7 -51.49 -11.14 -69.52
CA LEU A 7 -50.43 -10.52 -68.72
C LEU A 7 -50.24 -11.37 -67.47
N LEU A 8 -49.10 -12.05 -67.36
CA LEU A 8 -48.71 -12.75 -66.19
C LEU A 8 -47.91 -11.75 -65.28
N ILE A 9 -48.49 -11.34 -64.15
CA ILE A 9 -47.83 -10.56 -63.12
C ILE A 9 -47.12 -11.57 -62.23
N ALA A 10 -45.80 -11.63 -62.34
CA ALA A 10 -44.96 -12.39 -61.43
C ALA A 10 -44.70 -11.51 -60.19
N THR A 11 -45.35 -11.82 -59.08
CA THR A 11 -45.12 -11.17 -57.77
C THR A 11 -43.86 -11.80 -57.13
N SER A 12 -42.72 -11.14 -57.27
CA SER A 12 -41.50 -11.50 -56.54
C SER A 12 -41.66 -11.14 -55.07
N LEU A 13 -41.88 -12.13 -54.22
CA LEU A 13 -41.85 -12.00 -52.76
C LEU A 13 -40.37 -11.95 -52.30
N VAL A 14 -39.84 -10.75 -52.12
CA VAL A 14 -38.53 -10.57 -51.56
C VAL A 14 -38.62 -10.81 -50.04
N LEU A 15 -38.20 -11.99 -49.62
CA LEU A 15 -38.06 -12.33 -48.20
C LEU A 15 -36.84 -11.59 -47.63
N PHE A 16 -37.02 -10.42 -46.98
CA PHE A 16 -36.01 -9.74 -46.22
C PHE A 16 -35.81 -10.51 -44.92
N VAL A 17 -34.82 -11.41 -44.89
CA VAL A 17 -34.34 -12.06 -43.68
C VAL A 17 -33.53 -11.00 -42.91
N PHE A 18 -34.15 -10.36 -41.92
CA PHE A 18 -33.43 -9.58 -40.91
C PHE A 18 -32.56 -10.54 -40.09
N PHE A 19 -31.30 -10.69 -40.47
CA PHE A 19 -30.29 -11.18 -39.55
C PHE A 19 -30.13 -10.14 -38.44
N SER A 20 -30.89 -10.30 -37.37
CA SER A 20 -30.49 -9.68 -36.08
C SER A 20 -29.15 -10.31 -35.71
N SER A 21 -28.07 -9.62 -36.04
CA SER A 21 -26.77 -9.89 -35.42
C SER A 21 -26.93 -9.64 -33.93
N ALA A 22 -27.30 -10.66 -33.17
CA ALA A 22 -27.12 -10.67 -31.77
C ALA A 22 -25.59 -10.45 -31.55
N GLU A 23 -25.20 -9.28 -31.13
CA GLU A 23 -23.84 -9.08 -30.63
C GLU A 23 -23.66 -10.09 -29.49
N VAL A 24 -22.96 -11.16 -29.77
CA VAL A 24 -22.47 -12.09 -28.76
C VAL A 24 -21.42 -11.30 -27.99
N THR A 25 -21.87 -10.57 -26.96
CA THR A 25 -20.95 -9.94 -26.04
C THR A 25 -20.18 -11.06 -25.37
N ALA A 26 -18.89 -11.15 -25.62
CA ALA A 26 -18.02 -12.11 -24.93
C ALA A 26 -18.18 -11.92 -23.43
N ALA A 27 -18.28 -13.03 -22.70
CA ALA A 27 -18.36 -12.98 -21.24
C ALA A 27 -17.19 -12.16 -20.66
N PRO A 28 -17.43 -11.36 -19.62
CA PRO A 28 -16.37 -10.58 -18.99
C PRO A 28 -15.19 -11.45 -18.60
N TYR A 29 -13.97 -10.94 -18.82
CA TYR A 29 -12.73 -11.70 -18.57
C TYR A 29 -12.70 -12.37 -17.18
N TYR A 30 -13.22 -11.70 -16.16
CA TYR A 30 -13.19 -12.18 -14.78
C TYR A 30 -14.39 -13.06 -14.37
N GLU A 31 -15.35 -13.30 -15.23
CA GLU A 31 -16.52 -14.11 -14.91
C GLU A 31 -16.12 -15.54 -14.53
N GLY A 32 -16.61 -16.00 -13.37
CA GLY A 32 -16.29 -17.31 -12.79
C GLY A 32 -14.83 -17.50 -12.36
N LYS A 33 -13.99 -16.45 -12.39
CA LYS A 33 -12.59 -16.54 -11.98
C LYS A 33 -12.39 -16.14 -10.53
N THR A 34 -11.29 -16.64 -9.99
CA THR A 34 -10.78 -16.27 -8.66
C THR A 34 -9.55 -15.39 -8.82
N MET A 35 -9.56 -14.21 -8.19
CA MET A 35 -8.41 -13.33 -8.04
C MET A 35 -7.76 -13.53 -6.69
N ARG A 36 -6.44 -13.40 -6.61
CA ARG A 36 -5.68 -13.41 -5.37
C ARG A 36 -5.08 -12.05 -5.09
N ILE A 37 -5.22 -11.59 -3.85
CA ILE A 37 -4.46 -10.45 -3.35
C ILE A 37 -3.40 -10.99 -2.40
N ILE A 38 -2.15 -10.96 -2.83
CA ILE A 38 -1.00 -11.35 -2.01
C ILE A 38 -0.64 -10.18 -1.10
N VAL A 39 -0.64 -10.43 0.21
CA VAL A 39 -0.24 -9.46 1.22
C VAL A 39 1.17 -9.78 1.69
N GLY A 40 2.12 -8.86 1.50
CA GLY A 40 3.53 -9.04 1.85
C GLY A 40 3.83 -9.08 3.36
N PHE A 41 2.82 -9.31 4.19
CA PHE A 41 2.89 -9.36 5.65
C PHE A 41 2.03 -10.48 6.23
N THR A 42 2.27 -10.82 7.50
CA THR A 42 1.44 -11.74 8.26
C THR A 42 0.05 -11.15 8.56
N PRO A 43 -0.96 -11.99 8.85
CA PRO A 43 -2.32 -11.52 9.14
C PRO A 43 -2.41 -10.53 10.31
N GLY A 44 -3.44 -9.68 10.30
CA GLY A 44 -3.85 -8.78 11.39
C GLY A 44 -3.19 -7.39 11.37
N GLY A 45 -2.13 -7.18 10.58
CA GLY A 45 -1.52 -5.86 10.40
C GLY A 45 -2.30 -4.94 9.44
N GLY A 46 -1.87 -3.67 9.32
CA GLY A 46 -2.55 -2.67 8.49
C GLY A 46 -2.69 -3.06 7.02
N TYR A 47 -1.69 -3.70 6.41
CA TYR A 47 -1.75 -4.18 5.03
C TYR A 47 -2.78 -5.30 4.84
N ASP A 48 -2.82 -6.27 5.77
CA ASP A 48 -3.79 -7.36 5.73
C ASP A 48 -5.23 -6.85 5.93
N ARG A 49 -5.45 -5.97 6.90
CA ARG A 49 -6.75 -5.36 7.16
C ARG A 49 -7.27 -4.58 5.95
N MET A 50 -6.40 -3.76 5.31
CA MET A 50 -6.76 -3.01 4.11
C MET A 50 -7.06 -3.94 2.93
N ALA A 51 -6.27 -4.99 2.72
CA ALA A 51 -6.50 -5.95 1.64
C ALA A 51 -7.85 -6.69 1.81
N ARG A 52 -8.21 -7.05 3.06
CA ARG A 52 -9.52 -7.68 3.34
C ARG A 52 -10.67 -6.72 3.14
N LEU A 53 -10.51 -5.46 3.54
CA LEU A 53 -11.52 -4.42 3.32
C LEU A 53 -11.76 -4.20 1.82
N LEU A 54 -10.71 -3.95 1.05
CA LEU A 54 -10.80 -3.79 -0.41
C LEU A 54 -11.31 -5.05 -1.12
N GLY A 55 -10.83 -6.23 -0.72
CA GLY A 55 -11.22 -7.51 -1.31
C GLY A 55 -12.72 -7.80 -1.18
N LYS A 56 -13.39 -7.22 -0.20
CA LYS A 56 -14.84 -7.32 -0.01
C LYS A 56 -15.62 -6.48 -1.06
N TYR A 57 -15.10 -5.32 -1.43
CA TYR A 57 -15.81 -4.36 -2.30
C TYR A 57 -15.31 -4.35 -3.75
N LEU A 58 -14.06 -4.70 -3.99
CA LEU A 58 -13.44 -4.67 -5.32
C LEU A 58 -14.20 -5.50 -6.36
N PRO A 59 -14.74 -6.72 -6.07
CA PRO A 59 -15.49 -7.51 -7.04
C PRO A 59 -16.66 -6.75 -7.68
N LYS A 60 -17.36 -5.92 -6.92
CA LYS A 60 -18.51 -5.10 -7.36
C LYS A 60 -18.16 -4.20 -8.58
N TYR A 61 -16.89 -3.85 -8.72
CA TYR A 61 -16.40 -2.91 -9.74
C TYR A 61 -15.55 -3.56 -10.83
N ILE A 62 -15.36 -4.88 -10.76
CA ILE A 62 -14.67 -5.63 -11.79
C ILE A 62 -15.70 -6.41 -12.63
N PRO A 63 -15.79 -6.17 -13.97
CA PRO A 63 -16.70 -6.90 -14.85
C PRO A 63 -16.51 -8.42 -14.71
N GLY A 64 -17.58 -9.14 -14.43
CA GLY A 64 -17.54 -10.58 -14.14
C GLY A 64 -17.51 -10.91 -12.65
N ASN A 65 -17.42 -9.92 -11.77
CA ASN A 65 -17.54 -10.06 -10.30
C ASN A 65 -16.73 -11.26 -9.74
N PRO A 66 -15.39 -11.26 -9.88
CA PRO A 66 -14.55 -12.39 -9.48
C PRO A 66 -14.59 -12.63 -7.97
N THR A 67 -14.38 -13.87 -7.57
CA THR A 67 -14.10 -14.19 -6.17
C THR A 67 -12.72 -13.67 -5.79
N ILE A 68 -12.57 -12.97 -4.66
CA ILE A 68 -11.27 -12.51 -4.17
C ILE A 68 -10.82 -13.33 -2.97
N ILE A 69 -9.58 -13.83 -3.03
CA ILE A 69 -8.89 -14.52 -1.93
C ILE A 69 -7.72 -13.66 -1.45
N ILE A 70 -7.62 -13.45 -0.14
CA ILE A 70 -6.49 -12.78 0.49
C ILE A 70 -5.50 -13.84 0.95
N GLU A 71 -4.26 -13.75 0.47
CA GLU A 71 -3.18 -14.68 0.77
C GLU A 71 -2.01 -13.93 1.41
N ASN A 72 -1.64 -14.30 2.64
CA ASN A 72 -0.53 -13.67 3.33
C ASN A 72 0.80 -14.36 2.98
N MET A 73 1.76 -13.61 2.45
CA MET A 73 3.11 -14.05 2.10
C MET A 73 4.13 -13.13 2.79
N GLY A 74 4.22 -13.26 4.10
CA GLY A 74 5.16 -12.46 4.90
C GLY A 74 6.61 -12.90 4.73
N GLY A 75 7.53 -12.04 5.15
CA GLY A 75 8.95 -12.34 5.24
C GLY A 75 9.83 -11.32 4.52
N ALA A 76 11.03 -11.11 5.08
CA ALA A 76 12.04 -10.16 4.62
C ALA A 76 11.42 -8.78 4.29
N SER A 77 10.58 -8.25 5.18
CA SER A 77 9.91 -6.95 5.03
C SER A 77 9.16 -6.79 3.70
N SER A 78 8.48 -7.86 3.26
CA SER A 78 7.72 -7.95 1.99
C SER A 78 8.55 -8.29 0.74
N ILE A 79 9.88 -8.45 0.83
CA ILE A 79 10.74 -8.80 -0.31
C ILE A 79 10.37 -10.17 -0.90
N ILE A 80 9.97 -11.14 -0.06
CA ILE A 80 9.53 -12.46 -0.53
C ILE A 80 8.31 -12.32 -1.44
N ALA A 81 7.28 -11.62 -1.00
CA ALA A 81 6.08 -11.38 -1.80
C ALA A 81 6.39 -10.55 -3.06
N ALA A 82 7.24 -9.52 -2.95
CA ALA A 82 7.67 -8.72 -4.08
C ALA A 82 8.37 -9.57 -5.14
N ASN A 83 9.36 -10.38 -4.77
CA ASN A 83 10.03 -11.30 -5.68
C ASN A 83 9.06 -12.30 -6.32
N HIS A 84 8.10 -12.83 -5.54
CA HIS A 84 7.11 -13.78 -6.04
C HIS A 84 6.20 -13.13 -7.11
N ILE A 85 5.65 -11.94 -6.83
CA ILE A 85 4.80 -11.22 -7.76
C ILE A 85 5.56 -10.85 -9.03
N TYR A 86 6.83 -10.45 -8.90
CA TYR A 86 7.64 -10.04 -10.04
C TYR A 86 8.06 -11.19 -10.95
N ASN A 87 8.46 -12.34 -10.37
CA ASN A 87 9.16 -13.41 -11.10
C ASN A 87 8.32 -14.68 -11.29
N ALA A 88 7.31 -14.93 -10.43
CA ALA A 88 6.60 -16.20 -10.38
C ALA A 88 5.10 -16.09 -10.65
N ALA A 89 4.46 -14.99 -10.29
CA ALA A 89 3.04 -14.81 -10.56
C ALA A 89 2.80 -14.61 -12.06
N LYS A 90 1.70 -15.19 -12.59
CA LYS A 90 1.35 -15.04 -14.01
C LYS A 90 0.86 -13.62 -14.29
N PRO A 91 1.27 -13.00 -15.41
CA PRO A 91 0.83 -11.66 -15.78
C PRO A 91 -0.56 -11.69 -16.48
N ASP A 92 -1.52 -12.37 -15.87
CA ASP A 92 -2.87 -12.56 -16.38
C ASP A 92 -3.93 -11.69 -15.65
N GLY A 93 -3.51 -10.88 -14.68
CA GLY A 93 -4.40 -10.04 -13.89
C GLY A 93 -5.19 -10.76 -12.80
N LEU A 94 -5.00 -12.08 -12.60
CA LEU A 94 -5.65 -12.84 -11.53
C LEU A 94 -4.86 -12.82 -10.21
N THR A 95 -3.67 -12.23 -10.23
CA THR A 95 -2.86 -12.01 -9.02
C THR A 95 -2.43 -10.56 -8.96
N ILE A 96 -2.75 -9.89 -7.87
CA ILE A 96 -2.19 -8.59 -7.49
C ILE A 96 -1.57 -8.72 -6.10
N GLY A 97 -0.71 -7.78 -5.74
CA GLY A 97 -0.10 -7.80 -4.41
C GLY A 97 -0.09 -6.44 -3.76
N THR A 98 -0.21 -6.42 -2.43
CA THR A 98 0.08 -5.24 -1.63
C THR A 98 1.40 -5.45 -0.89
N LEU A 99 2.33 -4.52 -1.11
CA LEU A 99 3.71 -4.59 -0.68
C LEU A 99 4.04 -3.50 0.35
N ASN A 100 5.13 -3.69 1.06
CA ASN A 100 5.66 -2.66 1.93
C ASN A 100 5.97 -1.38 1.13
N ARG A 101 5.45 -0.24 1.58
CA ARG A 101 5.73 1.06 0.95
C ARG A 101 7.22 1.43 0.97
N ALA A 102 8.03 0.76 1.80
CA ALA A 102 9.48 0.92 1.84
C ALA A 102 10.24 0.07 0.79
N ILE A 103 9.56 -0.75 -0.02
CA ILE A 103 10.19 -1.57 -1.07
C ILE A 103 11.06 -0.77 -2.06
N PRO A 104 10.70 0.47 -2.48
CA PRO A 104 11.57 1.27 -3.34
C PRO A 104 12.93 1.57 -2.71
N PHE A 105 12.98 1.74 -1.38
CA PHE A 105 14.24 1.99 -0.66
C PHE A 105 15.14 0.75 -0.64
N ALA A 106 14.58 -0.45 -0.57
CA ALA A 106 15.34 -1.70 -0.68
C ALA A 106 16.06 -1.80 -2.03
N GLN A 107 15.39 -1.44 -3.13
CA GLN A 107 16.01 -1.36 -4.46
C GLN A 107 17.02 -0.22 -4.54
N LEU A 108 16.72 0.96 -3.99
CA LEU A 108 17.58 2.13 -4.00
C LEU A 108 18.98 1.81 -3.42
N ILE A 109 19.02 1.12 -2.27
CA ILE A 109 20.28 0.72 -1.61
C ILE A 109 20.87 -0.58 -2.17
N LYS A 110 20.28 -1.15 -3.22
CA LYS A 110 20.70 -2.42 -3.84
C LYS A 110 20.79 -3.57 -2.84
N LEU A 111 19.77 -3.67 -1.98
CA LEU A 111 19.75 -4.69 -0.93
C LEU A 111 19.86 -6.10 -1.53
N GLU A 112 20.69 -6.93 -0.92
CA GLU A 112 20.80 -8.34 -1.29
C GLU A 112 19.45 -9.05 -1.15
N GLY A 113 19.10 -9.92 -2.12
CA GLY A 113 17.81 -10.62 -2.16
C GLY A 113 16.71 -9.87 -2.92
N VAL A 114 16.88 -8.60 -3.29
CA VAL A 114 15.98 -7.88 -4.21
C VAL A 114 16.18 -8.41 -5.63
N LYS A 115 15.13 -9.05 -6.18
CA LYS A 115 15.11 -9.64 -7.53
C LYS A 115 13.95 -9.08 -8.36
N PHE A 116 13.62 -7.81 -8.16
CA PHE A 116 12.57 -7.08 -8.84
C PHE A 116 13.04 -5.69 -9.22
N ASP A 117 12.32 -5.07 -10.13
CA ASP A 117 12.44 -3.65 -10.45
C ASP A 117 11.07 -3.00 -10.19
N VAL A 118 11.00 -2.14 -9.18
CA VAL A 118 9.72 -1.51 -8.77
C VAL A 118 9.12 -0.64 -9.85
N THR A 119 9.92 -0.18 -10.83
CA THR A 119 9.44 0.60 -11.97
C THR A 119 8.76 -0.25 -13.04
N LYS A 120 8.98 -1.56 -13.02
CA LYS A 120 8.46 -2.50 -14.03
C LYS A 120 7.21 -3.26 -13.58
N TYR A 121 6.81 -3.15 -12.32
CA TYR A 121 5.50 -3.68 -11.93
C TYR A 121 4.39 -2.98 -12.71
N ALA A 122 3.32 -3.71 -13.01
CA ALA A 122 2.09 -3.13 -13.47
C ALA A 122 1.34 -2.53 -12.26
N TRP A 123 1.55 -1.25 -12.00
CA TRP A 123 0.95 -0.56 -10.85
C TRP A 123 -0.57 -0.46 -11.00
N VAL A 124 -1.29 -0.80 -9.93
CA VAL A 124 -2.75 -0.64 -9.83
C VAL A 124 -3.08 0.70 -9.17
N GLY A 125 -2.33 1.07 -8.15
CA GLY A 125 -2.49 2.28 -7.37
C GLY A 125 -2.14 2.05 -5.90
N SER A 126 -2.44 3.02 -5.04
CA SER A 126 -2.37 2.86 -3.59
C SER A 126 -3.74 3.10 -2.96
N ALA A 127 -4.08 2.31 -1.94
CA ALA A 127 -5.36 2.42 -1.25
C ALA A 127 -5.39 3.48 -0.17
N ALA A 128 -4.23 3.97 0.27
CA ALA A 128 -4.13 4.98 1.32
C ALA A 128 -2.85 5.81 1.19
N VAL A 129 -2.96 7.05 1.61
CA VAL A 129 -1.85 7.87 2.07
C VAL A 129 -1.73 7.65 3.57
N GLU A 130 -0.52 7.41 4.08
CA GLU A 130 -0.31 6.97 5.46
C GLU A 130 0.73 7.83 6.14
N GLY A 131 0.32 8.70 7.05
CA GLY A 131 1.25 9.47 7.87
C GLY A 131 2.05 8.59 8.84
N SER A 132 3.36 8.76 8.87
CA SER A 132 4.24 8.11 9.86
C SER A 132 4.20 8.85 11.20
N VAL A 133 4.05 8.11 12.29
CA VAL A 133 4.05 8.65 13.66
C VAL A 133 4.97 7.85 14.59
N PHE A 134 5.63 8.53 15.50
CA PHE A 134 6.43 7.92 16.56
C PHE A 134 5.66 7.99 17.86
N THR A 135 5.40 6.84 18.48
CA THR A 135 4.63 6.76 19.72
C THR A 135 5.39 6.05 20.82
N ILE A 136 5.10 6.42 22.06
CA ILE A 136 5.56 5.72 23.27
C ILE A 136 4.36 5.39 24.15
N ARG A 137 4.52 4.44 25.08
CA ARG A 137 3.51 4.16 26.10
C ARG A 137 3.11 5.43 26.83
N ALA A 138 1.79 5.68 26.95
CA ALA A 138 1.27 6.94 27.48
C ALA A 138 1.62 7.20 28.95
N GLU A 139 1.89 6.13 29.71
CA GLU A 139 2.27 6.20 31.13
C GLU A 139 3.72 6.65 31.37
N LEU A 140 4.59 6.57 30.32
CA LEU A 140 5.98 7.00 30.47
C LEU A 140 6.08 8.53 30.68
N PRO A 141 7.09 8.99 31.42
CA PRO A 141 7.20 10.41 31.81
C PRO A 141 7.56 11.33 30.64
N TYR A 142 7.91 10.81 29.49
CA TYR A 142 8.34 11.58 28.34
C TYR A 142 7.13 12.10 27.53
N LYS A 143 7.11 13.42 27.25
CA LYS A 143 6.02 14.09 26.51
C LYS A 143 6.48 14.74 25.21
N THR A 144 7.76 15.01 25.11
CA THR A 144 8.38 15.73 23.99
C THR A 144 9.61 14.97 23.47
N VAL A 145 10.10 15.35 22.30
CA VAL A 145 11.37 14.84 21.76
C VAL A 145 12.55 15.18 22.69
N ASP A 146 12.54 16.37 23.31
CA ASP A 146 13.58 16.76 24.23
C ASP A 146 13.57 15.92 25.50
N ASP A 147 12.43 15.43 25.93
CA ASP A 147 12.38 14.48 27.06
C ASP A 147 12.99 13.14 26.63
N LEU A 148 12.70 12.67 25.40
CA LEU A 148 13.30 11.43 24.88
C LEU A 148 14.81 11.52 24.72
N ARG A 149 15.34 12.69 24.32
CA ARG A 149 16.80 12.95 24.24
C ARG A 149 17.49 12.83 25.62
N LYS A 150 16.77 13.12 26.69
CA LYS A 150 17.29 13.06 28.08
C LYS A 150 17.12 11.67 28.70
N ALA A 151 16.54 10.68 27.98
CA ALA A 151 16.39 9.35 28.53
C ALA A 151 17.76 8.73 28.84
N LYS A 152 17.97 8.35 30.09
CA LYS A 152 19.24 7.76 30.56
C LYS A 152 19.43 6.36 30.01
N GLU A 153 18.36 5.56 29.98
CA GLU A 153 18.37 4.22 29.48
C GLU A 153 17.78 4.18 28.07
N PRO A 154 18.22 3.25 27.20
CA PRO A 154 17.65 3.09 25.86
C PRO A 154 16.17 2.71 25.93
N LEU A 155 15.32 3.49 25.25
CA LEU A 155 13.90 3.14 25.07
C LEU A 155 13.75 1.98 24.10
N ALA A 156 13.10 0.91 24.53
CA ALA A 156 12.82 -0.25 23.71
C ALA A 156 11.68 0.04 22.72
N MET A 157 12.00 0.10 21.43
CA MET A 157 11.02 0.35 20.37
C MET A 157 10.71 -0.91 19.60
N GLY A 158 9.44 -1.30 19.62
CA GLY A 158 8.96 -2.44 18.85
C GLY A 158 8.79 -2.11 17.37
N SER A 159 9.02 -3.08 16.51
CA SER A 159 8.81 -2.97 15.05
C SER A 159 8.41 -4.30 14.42
N SER A 160 7.93 -4.27 13.19
CA SER A 160 7.51 -5.46 12.46
C SER A 160 8.59 -6.06 11.54
N GLY A 161 9.86 -5.65 11.72
CA GLY A 161 11.02 -6.15 10.98
C GLY A 161 11.94 -5.05 10.50
N ALA A 162 13.23 -5.35 10.34
CA ALA A 162 14.28 -4.35 10.08
C ALA A 162 14.07 -3.51 8.80
N GLY A 163 13.52 -4.11 7.74
CA GLY A 163 13.26 -3.40 6.47
C GLY A 163 11.86 -2.79 6.37
N THR A 164 11.08 -2.76 7.44
CA THR A 164 9.75 -2.19 7.43
C THR A 164 9.78 -0.68 7.67
N SER A 165 8.76 0.03 7.18
CA SER A 165 8.67 1.49 7.34
C SER A 165 8.62 1.92 8.80
N ASP A 166 8.04 1.14 9.71
CA ASP A 166 8.00 1.42 11.14
C ASP A 166 9.40 1.35 11.78
N TYR A 167 10.19 0.33 11.43
CA TYR A 167 11.57 0.22 11.90
C TYR A 167 12.45 1.36 11.37
N GLN A 168 12.38 1.59 10.06
CA GLN A 168 13.20 2.61 9.38
C GLN A 168 12.87 4.02 9.88
N PHE A 169 11.58 4.35 10.06
CA PHE A 169 11.18 5.63 10.62
C PHE A 169 11.74 5.83 12.04
N ALA A 170 11.70 4.80 12.88
CA ALA A 170 12.30 4.88 14.21
C ALA A 170 13.81 5.09 14.15
N LEU A 171 14.53 4.38 13.26
CA LEU A 171 15.99 4.52 13.13
C LEU A 171 16.41 5.88 12.59
N ILE A 172 15.74 6.41 11.58
CA ILE A 172 16.01 7.74 11.03
C ILE A 172 15.84 8.80 12.13
N ASN A 173 14.76 8.71 12.89
CA ASN A 173 14.55 9.63 14.02
C ASN A 173 15.56 9.42 15.14
N LYS A 174 15.96 8.17 15.44
CA LYS A 174 17.05 7.88 16.39
C LYS A 174 18.32 8.64 16.02
N GLU A 175 18.75 8.52 14.77
CA GLU A 175 20.01 9.07 14.29
C GLU A 175 19.99 10.60 14.26
N PHE A 176 19.04 11.17 13.54
CA PHE A 176 19.04 12.60 13.27
C PHE A 176 18.42 13.47 14.38
N LEU A 177 17.74 12.86 15.34
CA LEU A 177 17.22 13.55 16.52
C LEU A 177 18.00 13.23 17.81
N GLY A 178 19.00 12.33 17.73
CA GLY A 178 19.82 11.95 18.89
C GLY A 178 19.04 11.18 19.95
N LEU A 179 18.12 10.28 19.54
CA LEU A 179 17.30 9.52 20.48
C LEU A 179 18.03 8.24 20.93
N ASN A 180 17.99 7.94 22.23
CA ASN A 180 18.56 6.71 22.76
C ASN A 180 17.55 5.56 22.65
N LEU A 181 17.57 4.83 21.51
CA LEU A 181 16.62 3.76 21.20
C LEU A 181 17.30 2.40 21.04
N LYS A 182 16.61 1.35 21.51
CA LYS A 182 16.90 -0.06 21.22
C LYS A 182 15.74 -0.65 20.44
N MET A 183 16.01 -1.15 19.23
CA MET A 183 14.98 -1.75 18.38
C MET A 183 14.77 -3.22 18.72
N ILE A 184 13.50 -3.64 18.83
CA ILE A 184 13.07 -5.04 19.05
C ILE A 184 12.07 -5.40 17.97
N THR A 185 12.33 -6.50 17.25
CA THR A 185 11.47 -6.93 16.14
C THR A 185 10.50 -8.03 16.55
N TYR A 186 9.28 -7.93 16.03
CA TYR A 186 8.20 -8.89 16.19
C TYR A 186 7.72 -9.40 14.83
N PRO A 187 7.11 -10.59 14.74
CA PRO A 187 6.64 -11.14 13.47
C PRO A 187 5.57 -10.31 12.76
N SER A 188 4.82 -9.50 13.52
CA SER A 188 3.78 -8.63 12.98
C SER A 188 3.61 -7.34 13.76
N SER A 189 2.97 -6.34 13.15
CA SER A 189 2.59 -5.12 13.85
C SER A 189 1.55 -5.35 14.95
N ALA A 190 0.73 -6.39 14.83
CA ALA A 190 -0.24 -6.77 15.86
C ALA A 190 0.47 -7.32 17.12
N GLU A 191 1.42 -8.25 16.94
CA GLU A 191 2.22 -8.77 18.05
C GLU A 191 3.09 -7.70 18.70
N CYS A 192 3.63 -6.79 17.90
CA CYS A 192 4.36 -5.65 18.43
C CYS A 192 3.47 -4.78 19.34
N MET A 193 2.21 -4.53 18.97
CA MET A 193 1.29 -3.76 19.82
C MET A 193 0.87 -4.53 21.08
N LEU A 194 0.76 -5.85 21.02
CA LEU A 194 0.57 -6.67 22.22
C LEU A 194 1.75 -6.55 23.19
N ALA A 195 2.98 -6.50 22.66
CA ALA A 195 4.18 -6.29 23.47
C ALA A 195 4.19 -4.90 24.13
N VAL A 196 3.71 -3.85 23.42
CA VAL A 196 3.53 -2.52 24.01
C VAL A 196 2.51 -2.57 25.16
N GLU A 197 1.34 -3.22 24.96
CA GLU A 197 0.30 -3.35 26.00
C GLU A 197 0.80 -4.16 27.22
N ARG A 198 1.65 -5.17 26.99
CA ARG A 198 2.29 -5.98 28.04
C ARG A 198 3.50 -5.29 28.70
N LYS A 199 3.87 -4.09 28.23
CA LYS A 199 5.02 -3.33 28.71
C LYS A 199 6.38 -3.98 28.47
N GLU A 200 6.47 -4.86 27.48
CA GLU A 200 7.71 -5.49 27.04
C GLU A 200 8.58 -4.55 26.22
N VAL A 201 7.95 -3.55 25.58
CA VAL A 201 8.60 -2.44 24.85
C VAL A 201 7.97 -1.11 25.24
N ASP A 202 8.73 -0.03 25.06
CA ASP A 202 8.36 1.32 25.49
C ASP A 202 7.52 2.07 24.46
N GLY A 203 7.51 1.63 23.23
CA GLY A 203 6.75 2.26 22.18
C GLY A 203 6.92 1.60 20.82
N ARG A 204 6.33 2.25 19.82
CA ARG A 204 6.42 1.83 18.42
C ARG A 204 6.26 3.04 17.51
N ALA A 205 6.99 3.06 16.40
CA ALA A 205 6.68 3.91 15.27
C ALA A 205 5.79 3.16 14.26
N GLY A 206 5.14 3.86 13.35
CA GLY A 206 4.32 3.23 12.30
C GLY A 206 3.35 4.19 11.64
N SER A 207 2.47 3.67 10.80
CA SER A 207 1.40 4.46 10.21
C SER A 207 0.38 4.88 11.27
N PHE A 208 -0.08 6.12 11.17
CA PHE A 208 -1.03 6.69 12.13
C PHE A 208 -2.33 5.88 12.18
N SER A 209 -2.89 5.48 11.03
CA SER A 209 -4.08 4.65 10.93
C SER A 209 -3.98 3.34 11.73
N SER A 210 -2.80 2.72 11.75
CA SER A 210 -2.56 1.49 12.50
C SER A 210 -2.40 1.71 14.00
N LEU A 211 -1.92 2.89 14.41
CA LEU A 211 -1.67 3.25 15.82
C LEU A 211 -2.83 4.01 16.46
N LYS A 212 -3.70 4.63 15.65
CA LYS A 212 -4.83 5.44 16.14
C LYS A 212 -5.73 4.71 17.14
N PRO A 213 -6.13 3.44 16.96
CA PRO A 213 -6.92 2.72 17.96
C PRO A 213 -6.26 2.64 19.34
N PHE A 214 -4.93 2.60 19.39
CA PHE A 214 -4.16 2.53 20.63
C PHE A 214 -3.91 3.93 21.25
N ILE A 215 -3.81 4.95 20.39
CA ILE A 215 -3.76 6.36 20.79
C ILE A 215 -5.09 6.75 21.43
N ASP A 216 -6.21 6.44 20.77
CA ASP A 216 -7.55 6.78 21.25
C ASP A 216 -7.89 6.10 22.59
N ARG A 217 -7.36 4.88 22.82
CA ARG A 217 -7.49 4.18 24.12
C ARG A 217 -6.49 4.65 25.19
N GLY A 218 -5.59 5.55 24.86
CA GLY A 218 -4.56 6.02 25.79
C GLY A 218 -3.47 4.99 26.11
N VAL A 219 -3.28 3.95 25.28
CA VAL A 219 -2.20 2.96 25.43
C VAL A 219 -0.86 3.59 25.06
N VAL A 220 -0.83 4.35 23.95
CA VAL A 220 0.36 5.06 23.49
C VAL A 220 0.05 6.54 23.29
N ARG A 221 1.09 7.36 23.38
CA ARG A 221 1.08 8.80 23.12
C ARG A 221 1.93 9.09 21.90
N PRO A 222 1.41 9.81 20.88
CA PRO A 222 2.22 10.27 19.76
C PRO A 222 3.14 11.43 20.23
N ILE A 223 4.39 11.42 19.73
CA ILE A 223 5.43 12.40 20.09
C ILE A 223 5.81 13.28 18.91
N LEU A 224 5.97 12.70 17.73
CA LEU A 224 6.29 13.40 16.49
C LEU A 224 5.71 12.66 15.28
N ARG A 225 5.67 13.35 14.13
CA ARG A 225 5.20 12.80 12.86
C ARG A 225 6.21 12.99 11.73
N GLY A 226 6.02 12.24 10.66
CA GLY A 226 6.62 12.50 9.36
C GLY A 226 5.92 13.64 8.62
N ARG A 227 6.32 13.86 7.37
CA ARG A 227 5.84 14.99 6.53
C ARG A 227 4.35 14.89 6.21
N VAL A 228 3.85 13.69 5.90
CA VAL A 228 2.42 13.48 5.65
C VAL A 228 1.66 13.62 6.97
N SER A 229 0.62 14.47 6.95
CA SER A 229 -0.24 14.72 8.11
C SER A 229 -1.64 14.20 7.82
N GLU A 230 -2.19 13.44 8.75
CA GLU A 230 -3.57 12.96 8.76
C GLU A 230 -4.36 13.69 9.84
N LYS A 231 -5.69 13.59 9.78
CA LYS A 231 -6.58 14.18 10.79
C LYS A 231 -6.27 13.63 12.18
N GLY A 232 -5.87 14.51 13.09
CA GLY A 232 -5.45 14.20 14.47
C GLY A 232 -3.94 14.19 14.66
N MET A 233 -3.14 14.48 13.62
CA MET A 233 -1.68 14.64 13.71
C MET A 233 -1.23 16.09 13.53
N GLU A 234 -2.13 17.03 13.29
CA GLU A 234 -1.83 18.41 12.85
C GLU A 234 -0.92 19.14 13.85
N ASN A 235 -1.11 18.88 15.13
CA ASN A 235 -0.36 19.52 16.22
C ASN A 235 0.92 18.77 16.61
N LEU A 236 1.22 17.62 15.97
CA LEU A 236 2.47 16.90 16.25
C LEU A 236 3.64 17.58 15.57
N PRO A 237 4.79 17.71 16.27
CA PRO A 237 6.00 18.24 15.65
C PRO A 237 6.40 17.42 14.41
N LEU A 238 6.77 18.12 13.34
CA LEU A 238 7.36 17.50 12.15
C LEU A 238 8.81 17.12 12.47
N ASN A 239 9.19 15.88 12.22
CA ASN A 239 10.53 15.39 12.55
C ASN A 239 11.65 16.19 11.87
N GLU A 240 11.45 16.64 10.63
CA GLU A 240 12.40 17.46 9.87
C GLU A 240 12.72 18.80 10.53
N ASP A 241 11.78 19.38 11.28
CA ASP A 241 11.97 20.65 11.97
C ASP A 241 12.74 20.49 13.28
N LEU A 242 12.87 19.24 13.77
CA LEU A 242 13.54 18.92 15.03
C LEU A 242 15.05 18.63 14.90
N THR A 243 15.57 18.63 13.68
CA THR A 243 17.00 18.51 13.40
C THR A 243 17.53 19.75 12.67
N THR A 244 18.80 20.10 12.94
CA THR A 244 19.54 21.13 12.21
C THR A 244 20.41 20.54 11.11
N ASP A 245 20.55 19.21 11.03
CA ASP A 245 21.35 18.51 10.04
C ASP A 245 20.64 18.54 8.67
N PRO A 246 21.23 19.18 7.63
CA PRO A 246 20.64 19.25 6.30
C PRO A 246 20.47 17.87 5.65
N MET A 247 21.41 16.94 5.88
CA MET A 247 21.34 15.57 5.38
C MET A 247 20.17 14.84 6.04
N GLY A 248 20.03 14.98 7.36
CA GLY A 248 18.90 14.43 8.12
C GLY A 248 17.55 14.92 7.59
N LYS A 249 17.41 16.23 7.33
CA LYS A 249 16.18 16.79 6.71
C LYS A 249 15.89 16.17 5.36
N THR A 250 16.91 16.04 4.51
CA THR A 250 16.74 15.46 3.17
C THR A 250 16.33 13.99 3.24
N ILE A 251 16.95 13.20 4.11
CA ILE A 251 16.62 11.78 4.30
C ILE A 251 15.21 11.61 4.88
N MET A 252 14.82 12.41 5.85
CA MET A 252 13.47 12.38 6.43
C MET A 252 12.41 12.73 5.38
N ALA A 253 12.68 13.75 4.56
CA ALA A 253 11.79 14.15 3.46
C ALA A 253 11.66 13.07 2.38
N MET A 254 12.79 12.50 1.96
CA MET A 254 12.81 11.39 1.00
C MET A 254 12.03 10.19 1.56
N PHE A 255 12.27 9.81 2.79
CA PHE A 255 11.59 8.67 3.42
C PHE A 255 10.08 8.90 3.51
N SER A 256 9.64 10.11 3.85
CA SER A 256 8.22 10.46 3.90
C SER A 256 7.52 10.41 2.54
N SER A 257 8.25 10.39 1.42
CA SER A 257 7.63 10.19 0.10
C SER A 257 6.96 8.82 -0.02
N GLY A 258 7.48 7.80 0.66
CA GLY A 258 6.84 6.48 0.74
C GLY A 258 5.47 6.49 1.42
N ASP A 259 5.22 7.46 2.28
CA ASP A 259 3.93 7.64 2.98
C ASP A 259 2.80 8.01 2.00
N LEU A 260 3.12 8.65 0.87
CA LEU A 260 2.17 9.01 -0.20
C LEU A 260 1.64 7.78 -0.95
N ILE A 261 2.36 6.65 -0.88
CA ILE A 261 1.93 5.34 -1.40
C ILE A 261 1.76 4.34 -0.26
N GLY A 262 1.07 4.74 0.77
CA GLY A 262 1.00 4.04 2.06
C GLY A 262 0.54 2.59 1.99
N ARG A 263 -0.34 2.25 1.03
CA ARG A 263 -0.85 0.87 0.79
C ARG A 263 -0.82 0.55 -0.71
N PRO A 264 0.38 0.35 -1.31
CA PRO A 264 0.52 0.13 -2.76
C PRO A 264 -0.01 -1.23 -3.20
N TYR A 265 -0.59 -1.26 -4.41
CA TYR A 265 -1.02 -2.48 -5.10
C TYR A 265 -0.38 -2.55 -6.48
N VAL A 266 0.16 -3.72 -6.79
CA VAL A 266 0.84 -4.00 -8.05
C VAL A 266 0.41 -5.34 -8.62
N ALA A 267 0.47 -5.47 -9.95
CA ALA A 267 0.38 -6.74 -10.67
C ALA A 267 1.76 -7.11 -11.25
N PRO A 268 1.96 -8.37 -11.68
CA PRO A 268 3.19 -8.79 -12.31
C PRO A 268 3.56 -7.94 -13.54
N PRO A 269 4.85 -7.75 -13.83
CA PRO A 269 5.31 -7.13 -15.07
C PRO A 269 4.73 -7.85 -16.31
N GLY A 270 4.32 -7.08 -17.32
CA GLY A 270 3.78 -7.65 -18.55
C GLY A 270 2.30 -8.03 -18.47
N THR A 271 1.59 -7.73 -17.39
CA THR A 271 0.11 -7.87 -17.36
C THR A 271 -0.49 -7.00 -18.46
N PRO A 272 -1.38 -7.56 -19.35
CA PRO A 272 -1.94 -6.85 -20.49
C PRO A 272 -2.63 -5.53 -20.09
N GLU A 273 -2.50 -4.50 -20.91
CA GLU A 273 -2.96 -3.15 -20.55
C GLU A 273 -4.51 -3.06 -20.50
N ASP A 274 -5.22 -3.82 -21.30
CA ASP A 274 -6.68 -3.94 -21.24
C ASP A 274 -7.14 -4.52 -19.88
N VAL A 275 -6.44 -5.53 -19.38
CA VAL A 275 -6.65 -6.11 -18.04
C VAL A 275 -6.28 -5.10 -16.96
N MET A 276 -5.14 -4.41 -17.10
CA MET A 276 -4.71 -3.37 -16.15
C MET A 276 -5.67 -2.20 -16.09
N LYS A 277 -6.27 -1.81 -17.22
CA LYS A 277 -7.32 -0.79 -17.26
C LYS A 277 -8.51 -1.19 -16.39
N ILE A 278 -8.98 -2.43 -16.52
CA ILE A 278 -10.08 -2.96 -15.70
C ILE A 278 -9.71 -2.92 -14.22
N LEU A 279 -8.50 -3.38 -13.87
CA LEU A 279 -8.03 -3.39 -12.48
C LEU A 279 -7.93 -1.99 -11.89
N ARG A 280 -7.32 -1.04 -12.60
CA ARG A 280 -7.15 0.35 -12.15
C ARG A 280 -8.51 1.05 -11.98
N GLU A 281 -9.41 0.91 -12.95
CA GLU A 281 -10.75 1.50 -12.87
C GLU A 281 -11.58 0.88 -11.74
N GLY A 282 -11.56 -0.45 -11.62
CA GLY A 282 -12.25 -1.17 -10.55
C GLY A 282 -11.73 -0.78 -9.17
N PHE A 283 -10.40 -0.70 -9.02
CA PHE A 283 -9.76 -0.30 -7.78
C PHE A 283 -10.10 1.15 -7.39
N ALA A 284 -10.01 2.09 -8.34
CA ALA A 284 -10.36 3.49 -8.13
C ALA A 284 -11.83 3.69 -7.73
N LYS A 285 -12.75 2.89 -8.30
CA LYS A 285 -14.18 2.89 -7.95
C LYS A 285 -14.39 2.26 -6.57
N ALA A 286 -13.76 1.12 -6.29
CA ALA A 286 -13.86 0.44 -4.99
C ALA A 286 -13.36 1.33 -3.85
N ALA A 287 -12.24 2.04 -4.03
CA ALA A 287 -11.70 2.97 -3.05
C ALA A 287 -12.61 4.19 -2.76
N LYS A 288 -13.61 4.44 -3.61
CA LYS A 288 -14.61 5.51 -3.46
C LYS A 288 -16.01 4.96 -3.12
N ASP A 289 -16.16 3.65 -2.92
CA ASP A 289 -17.44 3.04 -2.58
C ASP A 289 -17.92 3.57 -1.22
N PRO A 290 -19.16 4.11 -1.13
CA PRO A 290 -19.69 4.65 0.13
C PRO A 290 -19.73 3.63 1.27
N GLU A 291 -20.08 2.38 0.98
CA GLU A 291 -20.12 1.31 1.98
C GLU A 291 -18.72 0.95 2.47
N LEU A 292 -17.74 0.90 1.56
CA LEU A 292 -16.33 0.73 1.92
C LEU A 292 -15.85 1.87 2.81
N MET A 293 -16.16 3.13 2.43
CA MET A 293 -15.77 4.32 3.19
C MET A 293 -16.40 4.33 4.59
N ASP A 294 -17.64 3.88 4.73
CA ASP A 294 -18.30 3.79 6.03
C ASP A 294 -17.74 2.63 6.88
N GLU A 295 -17.45 1.47 6.27
CA GLU A 295 -16.81 0.37 6.99
C GLU A 295 -15.37 0.73 7.39
N SER A 296 -14.63 1.42 6.53
CA SER A 296 -13.26 1.86 6.81
C SER A 296 -13.17 2.73 8.06
N LYS A 297 -14.12 3.67 8.22
CA LYS A 297 -14.24 4.51 9.43
C LYS A 297 -14.47 3.68 10.69
N LYS A 298 -15.38 2.67 10.61
CA LYS A 298 -15.70 1.78 11.75
C LYS A 298 -14.49 0.96 12.21
N VAL A 299 -13.62 0.57 11.26
CA VAL A 299 -12.40 -0.18 11.56
C VAL A 299 -11.17 0.72 11.69
N MET A 300 -11.37 2.05 11.74
CA MET A 300 -10.32 3.06 11.89
C MET A 300 -9.18 2.89 10.87
N MET A 301 -9.54 2.72 9.60
CA MET A 301 -8.62 2.71 8.48
C MET A 301 -9.03 3.80 7.50
N GLU A 302 -8.13 4.72 7.19
CA GLU A 302 -8.38 5.69 6.14
C GLU A 302 -8.13 5.06 4.77
N VAL A 303 -9.01 5.38 3.82
CA VAL A 303 -8.87 5.03 2.41
C VAL A 303 -8.72 6.33 1.63
N ASP A 304 -7.54 6.49 1.03
CA ASP A 304 -7.19 7.64 0.19
C ASP A 304 -6.44 7.15 -1.04
N TYR A 305 -7.14 7.17 -2.17
CA TYR A 305 -6.67 6.55 -3.39
C TYR A 305 -5.62 7.39 -4.11
N THR A 306 -4.42 6.83 -4.30
CA THR A 306 -3.39 7.39 -5.17
C THR A 306 -3.35 6.59 -6.48
N PRO A 307 -3.52 7.24 -7.66
CA PRO A 307 -3.47 6.57 -8.97
C PRO A 307 -2.11 5.94 -9.28
N ALA A 308 -2.11 4.96 -10.18
CA ALA A 308 -0.92 4.19 -10.56
C ALA A 308 0.23 5.05 -11.10
N ASP A 309 -0.08 6.06 -11.91
CA ASP A 309 0.91 6.99 -12.49
C ASP A 309 1.56 7.88 -11.41
N GLU A 310 0.79 8.32 -10.43
CA GLU A 310 1.32 9.07 -9.28
C GLU A 310 2.19 8.16 -8.40
N CYS A 311 1.77 6.92 -8.16
CA CYS A 311 2.62 5.95 -7.45
C CYS A 311 3.97 5.77 -8.17
N LEU A 312 3.96 5.64 -9.50
CA LEU A 312 5.17 5.48 -10.30
C LEU A 312 6.07 6.72 -10.26
N LYS A 313 5.50 7.95 -10.26
CA LYS A 313 6.27 9.19 -10.09
C LYS A 313 7.00 9.21 -8.75
N ILE A 314 6.31 8.84 -7.66
CA ILE A 314 6.89 8.79 -6.32
C ILE A 314 8.04 7.77 -6.26
N VAL A 315 7.84 6.58 -6.81
CA VAL A 315 8.86 5.53 -6.88
C VAL A 315 10.07 6.00 -7.69
N THR A 316 9.84 6.63 -8.85
CA THR A 316 10.89 7.18 -9.70
C THR A 316 11.68 8.27 -8.96
N TYR A 317 11.00 9.15 -8.23
CA TYR A 317 11.64 10.15 -7.38
C TYR A 317 12.55 9.50 -6.34
N VAL A 318 12.10 8.46 -5.64
CA VAL A 318 12.93 7.73 -4.67
C VAL A 318 14.18 7.16 -5.34
N LEU A 319 14.03 6.52 -6.51
CA LEU A 319 15.17 5.88 -7.20
C LEU A 319 16.13 6.88 -7.87
N SER A 320 15.74 8.12 -8.08
CA SER A 320 16.56 9.17 -8.69
C SER A 320 17.39 9.96 -7.68
N GLN A 321 17.44 9.55 -6.43
CA GLN A 321 18.19 10.29 -5.40
C GLN A 321 19.70 10.28 -5.67
N PRO A 322 20.40 11.38 -5.36
CA PRO A 322 21.85 11.46 -5.50
C PRO A 322 22.59 10.37 -4.73
N GLU A 323 23.72 9.91 -5.26
CA GLU A 323 24.52 8.82 -4.66
C GLU A 323 24.94 9.12 -3.22
N GLU A 324 25.19 10.39 -2.90
CA GLU A 324 25.52 10.83 -1.53
C GLU A 324 24.39 10.55 -0.56
N ILE A 325 23.14 10.90 -0.93
CA ILE A 325 21.94 10.63 -0.13
C ILE A 325 21.74 9.12 0.02
N VAL A 326 21.94 8.35 -1.05
CA VAL A 326 21.79 6.89 -1.02
C VAL A 326 22.80 6.25 -0.09
N LYS A 327 24.07 6.66 -0.16
CA LYS A 327 25.13 6.17 0.72
C LYS A 327 24.87 6.50 2.20
N GLU A 328 24.41 7.70 2.48
CA GLU A 328 24.09 8.10 3.84
C GLU A 328 22.88 7.31 4.37
N PHE A 329 21.80 7.26 3.60
CA PHE A 329 20.60 6.50 3.93
C PHE A 329 20.90 5.00 4.20
N ALA A 330 21.78 4.39 3.40
CA ALA A 330 22.16 2.98 3.55
C ALA A 330 22.87 2.66 4.88
N LYS A 331 23.47 3.65 5.56
CA LYS A 331 24.11 3.44 6.87
C LYS A 331 23.07 3.15 7.97
N PHE A 332 21.89 3.72 7.85
CA PHE A 332 20.85 3.69 8.87
C PHE A 332 19.75 2.69 8.57
N VAL A 333 19.56 2.37 7.30
CA VAL A 333 18.50 1.45 6.87
C VAL A 333 19.08 0.04 6.76
N LYS A 334 18.73 -0.81 7.73
CA LYS A 334 19.01 -2.25 7.73
C LYS A 334 17.74 -3.00 7.37
N PHE A 335 17.85 -4.05 6.56
CA PHE A 335 16.76 -4.95 6.21
C PHE A 335 16.95 -6.31 6.86
#